data_165ede4287b75647a8dd79a94f2a1aa0
#
_entry.id   165ede4287b75647a8dd79a94f2a1aa0
#
_cell.length_a   1.000
_cell.length_b   1.000
_cell.length_c   1.000
_cell.angle_alpha   90.00
_cell.angle_beta   90.00
_cell.angle_gamma   90.00
#
_symmetry.space_group_name_H-M   'P 1'
#
loop_
_entity.id
_entity.type
_entity.pdbx_description
1 polymer ?
#
loop_
_entity_poly.entity_id
_entity_poly.type
_entity_poly.pdbx_seq_one_letter_code
_entity_poly.pdbx_strand_id
1 'polypeptide(L)'
;MLKKTILFFLLLLSTTSFSQIGGKYVYQFLNLAQSPRQAALGGKTVTVVDFDVNQAFYNPATINEEMHNRLSANYGSYYGEVSYGTAAYAYTYDRHLQTFHAGISYINYGTFEGRDELGNLTSDFTGSEA
;
A
#
# COMPACT_ATOMS: atom_id res chain seq x y z
N MET A 1 -10.83 -0.29 50.47
CA MET A 1 -10.81 1.03 49.78
C MET A 1 -10.02 0.98 48.47
N LEU A 2 -8.83 0.42 48.47
CA LEU A 2 -7.96 0.34 47.25
C LEU A 2 -8.62 -0.27 46.01
N LYS A 3 -9.38 -1.37 46.14
CA LYS A 3 -10.08 -2.01 45.01
C LYS A 3 -11.11 -1.10 44.31
N LYS A 4 -11.83 -0.29 45.09
CA LYS A 4 -12.82 0.66 44.54
C LYS A 4 -12.14 1.84 43.83
N THR A 5 -10.99 2.28 44.31
CA THR A 5 -10.19 3.34 43.72
C THR A 5 -9.56 2.90 42.40
N ILE A 6 -9.05 1.65 42.33
CA ILE A 6 -8.52 1.07 41.09
C ILE A 6 -9.61 0.90 40.03
N LEU A 7 -10.82 0.45 40.41
CA LEU A 7 -11.95 0.30 39.51
C LEU A 7 -12.39 1.65 38.94
N PHE A 8 -12.40 2.70 39.75
CA PHE A 8 -12.74 4.06 39.34
C PHE A 8 -11.70 4.62 38.35
N PHE A 9 -10.41 4.35 38.57
CA PHE A 9 -9.33 4.76 37.66
C PHE A 9 -9.37 4.02 36.32
N LEU A 10 -9.72 2.73 36.32
CA LEU A 10 -9.92 1.94 35.10
C LEU A 10 -11.12 2.44 34.27
N LEU A 11 -12.18 2.87 34.93
CA LEU A 11 -13.38 3.45 34.27
C LEU A 11 -13.08 4.81 33.60
N LEU A 12 -12.22 5.62 34.21
CA LEU A 12 -11.77 6.91 33.65
C LEU A 12 -10.88 6.74 32.41
N LEU A 13 -10.10 5.67 32.33
CA LEU A 13 -9.25 5.37 31.15
C LEU A 13 -10.05 4.97 29.90
N SER A 14 -11.29 4.50 30.05
CA SER A 14 -12.12 4.05 28.93
C SER A 14 -12.80 5.19 28.16
N THR A 15 -12.72 6.43 28.61
CA THR A 15 -13.43 7.57 27.98
C THR A 15 -12.68 8.24 26.82
N THR A 16 -11.46 7.79 26.49
CA THR A 16 -10.65 8.39 25.42
C THR A 16 -10.62 7.58 24.13
N SER A 17 -11.64 6.76 23.86
CA SER A 17 -11.78 6.07 22.58
C SER A 17 -12.19 7.05 21.49
N PHE A 18 -11.23 7.61 20.79
CA PHE A 18 -11.50 8.32 19.54
C PHE A 18 -11.76 7.30 18.44
N SER A 19 -12.98 7.26 17.92
CA SER A 19 -13.24 6.53 16.67
C SER A 19 -12.40 7.13 15.56
N GLN A 20 -11.51 6.32 14.98
CA GLN A 20 -10.71 6.76 13.84
C GLN A 20 -11.65 6.95 12.65
N ILE A 21 -11.79 8.19 12.19
CA ILE A 21 -12.50 8.50 10.96
C ILE A 21 -11.60 8.02 9.81
N GLY A 22 -11.97 6.93 9.16
CA GLY A 22 -11.32 6.46 7.95
C GLY A 22 -11.43 7.49 6.81
N GLY A 23 -10.54 7.44 5.84
CA GLY A 23 -10.63 8.25 4.63
C GLY A 23 -10.06 9.67 4.72
N LYS A 24 -9.16 9.93 5.66
CA LYS A 24 -8.56 11.26 5.87
C LYS A 24 -7.49 11.65 4.83
N TYR A 25 -6.98 10.68 4.07
CA TYR A 25 -5.91 10.89 3.10
C TYR A 25 -6.29 10.25 1.75
N VAL A 26 -6.05 10.98 0.67
CA VAL A 26 -6.12 10.47 -0.71
C VAL A 26 -4.86 9.67 -1.07
N TYR A 27 -4.96 8.79 -2.05
CA TYR A 27 -3.84 7.99 -2.58
C TYR A 27 -3.15 7.07 -1.56
N GLN A 28 -3.90 6.53 -0.60
CA GLN A 28 -3.37 5.59 0.38
C GLN A 28 -2.82 4.30 -0.25
N PHE A 29 -3.29 3.93 -1.43
CA PHE A 29 -2.80 2.77 -2.16
C PHE A 29 -1.31 2.87 -2.53
N LEU A 30 -0.76 4.07 -2.68
CA LEU A 30 0.69 4.27 -2.88
C LEU A 30 1.54 3.84 -1.68
N ASN A 31 0.91 3.55 -0.54
CA ASN A 31 1.59 3.02 0.64
C ASN A 31 1.68 1.48 0.64
N LEU A 32 0.99 0.80 -0.26
CA LEU A 32 1.09 -0.65 -0.39
C LEU A 32 2.48 -1.06 -0.88
N ALA A 33 2.98 -2.19 -0.36
CA ALA A 33 4.24 -2.74 -0.81
C ALA A 33 4.14 -3.15 -2.28
N GLN A 34 5.03 -2.64 -3.11
CA GLN A 34 5.01 -2.87 -4.57
C GLN A 34 5.52 -4.26 -4.98
N SER A 35 6.14 -4.98 -4.04
CA SER A 35 6.59 -6.36 -4.26
C SER A 35 6.55 -7.17 -2.96
N PRO A 36 6.47 -8.51 -3.06
CA PRO A 36 6.56 -9.39 -1.88
C PRO A 36 7.85 -9.20 -1.09
N ARG A 37 8.96 -8.89 -1.78
CA ARG A 37 10.24 -8.60 -1.14
C ARG A 37 10.17 -7.36 -0.26
N GLN A 38 9.59 -6.28 -0.77
CA GLN A 38 9.39 -5.05 0.01
C GLN A 38 8.46 -5.27 1.19
N ALA A 39 7.39 -6.05 1.01
CA ALA A 39 6.50 -6.43 2.11
C ALA A 39 7.25 -7.17 3.22
N ALA A 40 8.12 -8.12 2.87
CA ALA A 40 8.94 -8.86 3.80
C ALA A 40 9.97 -7.98 4.55
N LEU A 41 10.42 -6.89 3.93
CA LEU A 41 11.34 -5.90 4.51
C LEU A 41 10.62 -4.81 5.35
N GLY A 42 9.30 -4.93 5.55
CA GLY A 42 8.52 -4.00 6.34
C GLY A 42 7.82 -2.90 5.55
N GLY A 43 7.72 -3.03 4.23
CA GLY A 43 6.99 -2.09 3.36
C GLY A 43 7.91 -1.15 2.59
N LYS A 44 7.81 0.17 2.81
CA LYS A 44 8.57 1.19 2.07
C LYS A 44 10.06 1.18 2.43
N THR A 45 10.86 0.52 1.62
CA THR A 45 12.32 0.56 1.74
C THR A 45 12.88 1.59 0.76
N VAL A 46 13.35 2.73 1.25
CA VAL A 46 13.83 3.85 0.40
C VAL A 46 15.35 3.89 0.24
N THR A 47 16.09 3.08 1.01
CA THR A 47 17.56 3.14 1.07
C THR A 47 18.25 1.91 0.48
N VAL A 48 17.50 0.88 0.10
CA VAL A 48 18.08 -0.33 -0.51
C VAL A 48 18.41 -0.01 -1.97
N VAL A 49 19.68 -0.16 -2.33
CA VAL A 49 20.17 -0.01 -3.70
C VAL A 49 20.67 -1.36 -4.16
N ASP A 50 19.94 -1.98 -5.08
CA ASP A 50 20.26 -3.27 -5.67
C ASP A 50 19.57 -3.43 -7.04
N PHE A 51 19.47 -4.66 -7.51
CA PHE A 51 18.89 -5.02 -8.80
C PHE A 51 17.34 -5.02 -8.83
N ASP A 52 16.64 -4.75 -7.73
CA ASP A 52 15.18 -4.83 -7.67
C ASP A 52 14.54 -3.60 -8.31
N VAL A 53 13.99 -3.78 -9.50
CA VAL A 53 13.32 -2.71 -10.26
C VAL A 53 12.10 -2.11 -9.51
N ASN A 54 11.53 -2.82 -8.52
CA ASN A 54 10.42 -2.31 -7.74
C ASN A 54 10.83 -1.19 -6.76
N GLN A 55 12.11 -1.07 -6.45
CA GLN A 55 12.61 0.00 -5.58
C GLN A 55 12.37 1.39 -6.16
N ALA A 56 12.41 1.50 -7.49
CA ALA A 56 12.21 2.77 -8.19
C ALA A 56 10.82 3.39 -7.99
N PHE A 57 9.80 2.61 -7.61
CA PHE A 57 8.49 3.14 -7.25
C PHE A 57 8.52 4.04 -6.01
N TYR A 58 9.42 3.75 -5.06
CA TYR A 58 9.54 4.55 -3.83
C TYR A 58 10.66 5.57 -3.90
N ASN A 59 11.75 5.21 -4.54
CA ASN A 59 12.90 6.09 -4.66
C ASN A 59 13.56 5.94 -6.04
N PRO A 60 13.26 6.83 -6.98
CA PRO A 60 13.88 6.82 -8.31
C PRO A 60 15.41 6.94 -8.28
N ALA A 61 16.00 7.48 -7.22
CA ALA A 61 17.45 7.56 -7.07
C ALA A 61 18.14 6.20 -6.89
N THR A 62 17.37 5.13 -6.67
CA THR A 62 17.92 3.76 -6.61
C THR A 62 18.10 3.12 -7.97
N ILE A 63 17.63 3.75 -9.07
CA ILE A 63 17.79 3.25 -10.42
C ILE A 63 19.27 3.16 -10.76
N ASN A 64 19.71 1.97 -11.15
CA ASN A 64 21.10 1.69 -11.42
C ASN A 64 21.27 0.65 -12.56
N GLU A 65 22.52 0.41 -12.97
CA GLU A 65 22.85 -0.50 -14.07
C GLU A 65 22.55 -1.98 -13.78
N GLU A 66 22.49 -2.38 -12.52
CA GLU A 66 22.17 -3.77 -12.14
C GLU A 66 20.71 -4.15 -12.47
N MET A 67 19.87 -3.13 -12.69
CA MET A 67 18.48 -3.32 -13.12
C MET A 67 18.35 -3.59 -14.62
N HIS A 68 19.44 -3.62 -15.38
CA HIS A 68 19.42 -3.80 -16.83
C HIS A 68 18.67 -5.06 -17.28
N ASN A 69 17.72 -4.89 -18.21
CA ASN A 69 16.86 -5.95 -18.75
C ASN A 69 16.09 -6.75 -17.69
N ARG A 70 15.76 -6.12 -16.57
CA ARG A 70 14.95 -6.78 -15.55
C ARG A 70 13.49 -6.37 -15.69
N LEU A 71 12.63 -7.38 -15.73
CA LEU A 71 11.19 -7.27 -15.67
C LEU A 71 10.73 -7.84 -14.33
N SER A 72 9.88 -7.12 -13.64
CA SER A 72 9.16 -7.60 -12.47
C SER A 72 7.66 -7.49 -12.70
N ALA A 73 6.92 -8.52 -12.30
CA ALA A 73 5.46 -8.49 -12.25
C ALA A 73 5.03 -9.11 -10.92
N ASN A 74 4.23 -8.38 -10.17
CA ASN A 74 3.75 -8.80 -8.87
C ASN A 74 2.23 -8.70 -8.83
N TYR A 75 1.61 -9.62 -8.11
CA TYR A 75 0.19 -9.60 -7.81
C TYR A 75 -0.02 -9.96 -6.35
N GLY A 76 -0.88 -9.24 -5.69
CA GLY A 76 -1.23 -9.46 -4.30
C GLY A 76 -2.72 -9.35 -4.07
N SER A 77 -3.25 -10.19 -3.18
CA SER A 77 -4.58 -10.07 -2.63
C SER A 77 -4.48 -9.48 -1.23
N TYR A 78 -5.34 -8.54 -0.93
CA TYR A 78 -5.44 -7.87 0.36
C TYR A 78 -6.79 -8.17 0.99
N TYR A 79 -7.11 -7.58 2.14
CA TYR A 79 -8.38 -7.82 2.82
C TYR A 79 -9.57 -7.31 1.99
N GLY A 80 -10.74 -7.98 2.12
CA GLY A 80 -12.02 -7.48 1.60
C GLY A 80 -12.08 -7.41 0.08
N GLU A 81 -11.63 -8.45 -0.63
CA GLU A 81 -11.64 -8.52 -2.10
C GLU A 81 -10.68 -7.52 -2.80
N VAL A 82 -9.94 -6.72 -2.06
CA VAL A 82 -8.95 -5.81 -2.65
C VAL A 82 -7.81 -6.61 -3.26
N SER A 83 -7.50 -6.34 -4.51
CA SER A 83 -6.36 -6.90 -5.22
C SER A 83 -5.51 -5.79 -5.85
N TYR A 84 -4.22 -5.99 -5.88
CA TYR A 84 -3.31 -5.06 -6.50
C TYR A 84 -2.25 -5.77 -7.33
N GLY A 85 -1.77 -5.09 -8.34
CA GLY A 85 -0.73 -5.60 -9.21
C GLY A 85 0.26 -4.50 -9.57
N THR A 86 1.51 -4.90 -9.76
CA THR A 86 2.57 -4.01 -10.23
C THR A 86 3.36 -4.68 -11.34
N ALA A 87 3.76 -3.91 -12.32
CA ALA A 87 4.71 -4.34 -13.33
C ALA A 87 5.76 -3.24 -13.53
N ALA A 88 7.02 -3.62 -13.62
CA ALA A 88 8.11 -2.68 -13.81
C ALA A 88 9.20 -3.29 -14.70
N TYR A 89 9.80 -2.45 -15.53
CA TYR A 89 10.90 -2.82 -16.39
C TYR A 89 11.96 -1.74 -16.38
N ALA A 90 13.23 -2.16 -16.37
CA ALA A 90 14.36 -1.24 -16.49
C ALA A 90 15.31 -1.66 -17.63
N TYR A 91 15.80 -0.65 -18.33
CA TYR A 91 16.73 -0.81 -19.43
C TYR A 91 17.87 0.21 -19.33
N THR A 92 19.09 -0.29 -19.33
CA THR A 92 20.29 0.54 -19.35
C THR A 92 20.78 0.69 -20.78
N TYR A 93 20.77 1.91 -21.28
CA TYR A 93 21.28 2.23 -22.63
C TYR A 93 22.80 2.35 -22.62
N ASP A 94 23.33 3.04 -21.64
CA ASP A 94 24.77 3.17 -21.41
C ASP A 94 25.09 2.74 -19.98
N ARG A 95 25.94 1.74 -19.81
CA ARG A 95 26.23 1.10 -18.51
C ARG A 95 26.79 2.05 -17.44
N HIS A 96 27.18 3.24 -17.81
CA HIS A 96 27.75 4.19 -16.88
C HIS A 96 26.96 5.51 -16.74
N LEU A 97 25.96 5.74 -17.59
CA LEU A 97 25.33 7.05 -17.69
C LEU A 97 23.80 7.04 -17.62
N GLN A 98 23.12 6.03 -18.19
CA GLN A 98 21.66 6.12 -18.39
C GLN A 98 20.95 4.80 -18.19
N THR A 99 20.15 4.71 -17.14
CA THR A 99 19.18 3.62 -16.94
C THR A 99 17.78 4.22 -16.92
N PHE A 100 16.91 3.68 -17.78
CA PHE A 100 15.51 4.04 -17.84
C PHE A 100 14.68 3.03 -17.06
N HIS A 101 13.67 3.51 -16.36
CA HIS A 101 12.72 2.69 -15.64
C HIS A 101 11.29 3.09 -16.05
N ALA A 102 10.45 2.10 -16.27
CA ALA A 102 9.02 2.29 -16.48
C ALA A 102 8.26 1.28 -15.63
N GLY A 103 7.22 1.74 -14.96
CA GLY A 103 6.40 0.87 -14.12
C GLY A 103 4.96 1.34 -14.05
N ILE A 104 4.07 0.39 -13.78
CA ILE A 104 2.66 0.61 -13.55
C ILE A 104 2.24 -0.08 -12.26
N SER A 105 1.40 0.58 -11.48
CA SER A 105 0.76 0.02 -10.29
C SER A 105 -0.74 0.15 -10.47
N TYR A 106 -1.47 -0.93 -10.20
CA TYR A 106 -2.92 -1.01 -10.32
C TYR A 106 -3.51 -1.59 -9.05
N ILE A 107 -4.62 -1.03 -8.60
CA ILE A 107 -5.41 -1.56 -7.49
C ILE A 107 -6.88 -1.67 -7.89
N ASN A 108 -7.50 -2.77 -7.47
CA ASN A 108 -8.93 -3.00 -7.55
C ASN A 108 -9.46 -3.19 -6.14
N TYR A 109 -10.41 -2.37 -5.75
CA TYR A 109 -11.00 -2.40 -4.42
C TYR A 109 -12.15 -3.42 -4.28
N GLY A 110 -12.46 -4.17 -5.35
CA GLY A 110 -13.58 -5.10 -5.37
C GLY A 110 -14.93 -4.40 -5.54
N THR A 111 -15.98 -5.06 -5.10
CA THR A 111 -17.36 -4.57 -5.18
C THR A 111 -17.85 -4.19 -3.80
N PHE A 112 -18.44 -3.02 -3.68
CA PHE A 112 -19.05 -2.52 -2.45
C PHE A 112 -20.58 -2.54 -2.56
N GLU A 113 -21.23 -3.11 -1.56
CA GLU A 113 -22.68 -3.03 -1.45
C GLU A 113 -23.12 -1.60 -1.07
N GLY A 114 -23.89 -0.96 -1.94
CA GLY A 114 -24.53 0.32 -1.65
C GLY A 114 -25.70 0.12 -0.68
N ARG A 115 -25.81 0.97 0.34
CA ARG A 115 -26.93 1.00 1.29
C ARG A 115 -27.45 2.41 1.43
N ASP A 116 -28.77 2.55 1.55
CA ASP A 116 -29.42 3.83 1.85
C ASP A 116 -29.32 4.17 3.34
N GLU A 117 -29.81 5.35 3.72
CA GLU A 117 -29.82 5.82 5.12
C GLU A 117 -30.67 4.93 6.05
N LEU A 118 -31.55 4.13 5.50
CA LEU A 118 -32.41 3.17 6.21
C LEU A 118 -31.82 1.76 6.25
N GLY A 119 -30.63 1.55 5.62
CA GLY A 119 -29.93 0.27 5.58
C GLY A 119 -30.39 -0.69 4.46
N ASN A 120 -31.30 -0.26 3.57
CA ASN A 120 -31.71 -1.09 2.44
C ASN A 120 -30.60 -1.12 1.39
N LEU A 121 -30.47 -2.29 0.73
CA LEU A 121 -29.54 -2.46 -0.38
C LEU A 121 -29.95 -1.56 -1.56
N THR A 122 -29.00 -0.82 -2.07
CA THR A 122 -29.10 -0.02 -3.31
C THR A 122 -28.28 -0.66 -4.43
N SER A 123 -27.65 0.12 -5.29
CA SER A 123 -26.77 -0.40 -6.34
C SER A 123 -25.36 -0.64 -5.81
N ASP A 124 -24.77 -1.77 -6.21
CA ASP A 124 -23.35 -2.03 -5.97
C ASP A 124 -22.47 -1.09 -6.78
N PHE A 125 -21.29 -0.76 -6.24
CA PHE A 125 -20.30 0.04 -6.93
C PHE A 125 -18.90 -0.58 -6.82
N THR A 126 -18.07 -0.36 -7.84
CA THR A 126 -16.69 -0.84 -7.89
C THR A 126 -15.72 0.33 -7.91
N GLY A 127 -14.53 0.17 -7.35
CA GLY A 127 -13.46 1.16 -7.39
C GLY A 127 -12.15 0.55 -7.89
N SER A 128 -11.44 1.29 -8.74
CA SER A 128 -10.10 0.91 -9.19
C SER A 128 -9.24 2.15 -9.44
N GLU A 129 -7.92 2.01 -9.30
CA GLU A 129 -6.95 3.08 -9.52
C GLU A 129 -5.71 2.51 -10.24
N ALA A 130 -5.02 3.34 -11.07
CA ALA A 130 -3.81 2.98 -11.79
C ALA A 130 -2.85 4.15 -11.92
#